data_a51f34819eaaaf81c49d395b1a0ed43b
#
_entry.id   a51f34819eaaaf81c49d395b1a0ed43b
#
_cell.length_a   1.000
_cell.length_b   1.000
_cell.length_c   1.000
_cell.angle_alpha   90.00
_cell.angle_beta   90.00
_cell.angle_gamma   90.00
#
_symmetry.space_group_name_H-M   'P 1'
#
loop_
_entity.id
_entity.type
_entity.pdbx_description
1 polymer ?
#
loop_
_entity_poly.entity_id
_entity_poly.type
_entity_poly.pdbx_seq_one_letter_code
_entity_poly.pdbx_strand_id
1 'polypeptide(L)'
;MKTLILYLTHDGQTRKIAEAIAAKLNGQSVLVNLAENMQIDLTPYDRVVIGASIRYGKFSTQLYDFIQQHHSQLQAKKGALYTVNLTARKADKNTPQTNVYTRKLLAKINWQPQLVQVFAGALLYPRYSWFDRMMIRFIMKITGGETDPTKEIEYTDWQQVARFAERLQQL
;
A
#
# COMPACT_ATOMS: atom_id res chain seq x y z
N MET A 1 -14.60 -2.55 17.50
CA MET A 1 -13.49 -1.69 17.06
C MET A 1 -13.80 -1.16 15.67
N LYS A 2 -13.64 0.14 15.45
CA LYS A 2 -13.90 0.82 14.18
C LYS A 2 -12.57 1.11 13.48
N THR A 3 -12.40 0.59 12.26
CA THR A 3 -11.16 0.69 11.50
C THR A 3 -11.33 1.60 10.30
N LEU A 4 -10.44 2.55 10.14
CA LEU A 4 -10.29 3.34 8.91
C LEU A 4 -9.18 2.74 8.06
N ILE A 5 -9.46 2.45 6.80
CA ILE A 5 -8.47 2.00 5.82
C ILE A 5 -8.35 3.07 4.74
N LEU A 6 -7.25 3.80 4.80
CA LEU A 6 -6.89 4.81 3.80
C LEU A 6 -6.02 4.15 2.72
N TYR A 7 -6.27 4.49 1.46
CA TYR A 7 -5.43 3.95 0.39
C TYR A 7 -5.10 5.01 -0.67
N LEU A 8 -3.89 4.89 -1.22
CA LEU A 8 -3.41 5.60 -2.40
C LEU A 8 -3.03 4.56 -3.46
N THR A 9 -3.72 4.57 -4.57
CA THR A 9 -3.55 3.59 -5.64
C THR A 9 -3.31 4.27 -6.99
N HIS A 10 -2.49 3.67 -7.85
CA HIS A 10 -2.32 4.09 -9.23
C HIS A 10 -3.23 3.30 -10.18
N ASP A 11 -3.27 1.98 -10.02
CA ASP A 11 -3.94 1.07 -10.96
C ASP A 11 -5.03 0.22 -10.30
N GLY A 12 -5.39 0.51 -9.04
CA GLY A 12 -6.45 -0.17 -8.32
C GLY A 12 -6.01 -1.34 -7.43
N GLN A 13 -4.76 -1.81 -7.51
CA GLN A 13 -4.33 -2.97 -6.72
C GLN A 13 -4.27 -2.68 -5.21
N THR A 14 -3.81 -1.49 -4.81
CA THR A 14 -3.80 -1.08 -3.40
C THR A 14 -5.21 -1.03 -2.81
N ARG A 15 -6.19 -0.56 -3.59
CA ARG A 15 -7.60 -0.59 -3.21
C ARG A 15 -8.12 -2.01 -3.05
N LYS A 16 -7.83 -2.90 -4.01
CA LYS A 16 -8.24 -4.30 -3.97
C LYS A 16 -7.71 -5.01 -2.71
N ILE A 17 -6.47 -4.70 -2.31
CA ILE A 17 -5.88 -5.18 -1.06
C ILE A 17 -6.62 -4.59 0.16
N ALA A 18 -6.95 -3.29 0.15
CA ALA A 18 -7.73 -2.65 1.21
C ALA A 18 -9.09 -3.30 1.41
N GLU A 19 -9.79 -3.60 0.31
CA GLU A 19 -11.09 -4.30 0.32
C GLU A 19 -10.98 -5.71 0.90
N ALA A 20 -9.94 -6.46 0.53
CA ALA A 20 -9.68 -7.79 1.07
C ALA A 20 -9.34 -7.78 2.57
N ILE A 21 -8.58 -6.79 3.03
CA ILE A 21 -8.29 -6.57 4.46
C ILE A 21 -9.61 -6.27 5.20
N ALA A 22 -10.41 -5.32 4.70
CA ALA A 22 -11.68 -4.93 5.31
C ALA A 22 -12.63 -6.12 5.46
N ALA A 23 -12.74 -6.96 4.44
CA ALA A 23 -13.59 -8.15 4.44
C ALA A 23 -13.20 -9.20 5.49
N LYS A 24 -11.95 -9.18 5.95
CA LYS A 24 -11.42 -10.11 6.97
C LYS A 24 -11.48 -9.54 8.38
N LEU A 25 -11.64 -8.24 8.55
CA LEU A 25 -11.66 -7.61 9.87
C LEU A 25 -13.02 -7.78 10.54
N ASN A 26 -13.00 -8.17 11.81
CA ASN A 26 -14.18 -8.12 12.66
C ASN A 26 -14.45 -6.68 13.07
N GLY A 27 -15.71 -6.27 13.03
CA GLY A 27 -16.14 -4.91 13.35
C GLY A 27 -16.38 -4.05 12.11
N GLN A 28 -16.48 -2.75 12.33
CA GLN A 28 -16.79 -1.80 11.26
C GLN A 28 -15.51 -1.32 10.57
N SER A 29 -15.45 -1.48 9.25
CA SER A 29 -14.37 -0.95 8.42
C SER A 29 -14.89 0.11 7.46
N VAL A 30 -14.17 1.22 7.33
CA VAL A 30 -14.44 2.30 6.39
C VAL A 30 -13.22 2.45 5.48
N LEU A 31 -13.46 2.40 4.17
CA LEU A 31 -12.42 2.57 3.16
C LEU A 31 -12.51 3.98 2.57
N VAL A 32 -11.39 4.67 2.47
CA VAL A 32 -11.31 6.01 1.89
C VAL A 32 -10.12 6.10 0.94
N ASN A 33 -10.38 6.58 -0.27
CA ASN A 33 -9.35 6.98 -1.20
C ASN A 33 -8.75 8.32 -0.75
N LEU A 34 -7.52 8.28 -0.29
CA LEU A 34 -6.84 9.48 0.22
C LEU A 34 -6.60 10.53 -0.88
N ALA A 35 -6.53 10.12 -2.15
CA ALA A 35 -6.42 11.06 -3.26
C ALA A 35 -7.67 11.92 -3.45
N GLU A 36 -8.83 11.42 -3.02
CA GLU A 36 -10.12 12.12 -3.16
C GLU A 36 -10.51 12.88 -1.88
N ASN A 37 -10.03 12.43 -0.71
CA ASN A 37 -10.38 13.04 0.56
C ASN A 37 -9.19 13.06 1.52
N MET A 38 -8.50 14.20 1.57
CA MET A 38 -7.40 14.48 2.51
C MET A 38 -7.90 15.00 3.87
N GLN A 39 -9.14 15.51 3.94
CA GLN A 39 -9.72 16.18 5.12
C GLN A 39 -10.61 15.20 5.93
N ILE A 40 -10.07 14.04 6.24
CA ILE A 40 -10.81 13.03 7.00
C ILE A 40 -10.56 13.19 8.50
N ASP A 41 -11.65 13.19 9.28
CA ASP A 41 -11.56 13.13 10.74
C ASP A 41 -11.20 11.72 11.21
N LEU A 42 -10.09 11.61 11.90
CA LEU A 42 -9.62 10.33 12.46
C LEU A 42 -10.25 10.02 13.84
N THR A 43 -10.88 10.98 14.47
CA THR A 43 -11.40 10.85 15.85
C THR A 43 -12.32 9.64 16.05
N PRO A 44 -13.26 9.31 15.13
CA PRO A 44 -14.20 8.22 15.32
C PRO A 44 -13.60 6.82 15.22
N TYR A 45 -12.33 6.68 14.88
CA TYR A 45 -11.70 5.38 14.60
C TYR A 45 -10.72 4.97 15.69
N ASP A 46 -10.75 3.69 16.04
CA ASP A 46 -9.83 3.08 17.00
C ASP A 46 -8.52 2.68 16.35
N ARG A 47 -8.60 2.28 15.06
CA ARG A 47 -7.48 1.80 14.27
C ARG A 47 -7.43 2.52 12.92
N VAL A 48 -6.22 2.87 12.47
CA VAL A 48 -5.97 3.46 11.15
C VAL A 48 -4.96 2.60 10.39
N VAL A 49 -5.35 2.18 9.19
CA VAL A 49 -4.50 1.45 8.25
C VAL A 49 -4.26 2.35 7.05
N ILE A 50 -3.01 2.51 6.64
CA ILE A 50 -2.66 3.27 5.44
C ILE A 50 -2.01 2.32 4.43
N GLY A 51 -2.57 2.28 3.22
CA GLY A 51 -2.02 1.55 2.09
C GLY A 51 -1.55 2.48 0.98
N ALA A 52 -0.35 2.27 0.47
CA ALA A 52 0.19 3.11 -0.60
C ALA A 52 1.01 2.32 -1.61
N SER A 53 0.81 2.62 -2.89
CA SER A 53 1.63 2.09 -3.98
C SER A 53 2.67 3.11 -4.43
N ILE A 54 3.73 2.62 -5.06
CA ILE A 54 4.73 3.46 -5.72
C ILE A 54 4.48 3.53 -7.23
N ARG A 55 4.91 4.65 -7.82
CA ARG A 55 5.08 4.81 -9.26
C ARG A 55 6.47 5.38 -9.51
N TYR A 56 7.24 4.74 -10.40
CA TYR A 56 8.62 5.13 -10.70
C TYR A 56 9.51 5.29 -9.45
N GLY A 57 9.35 4.37 -8.49
CA GLY A 57 10.14 4.35 -7.25
C GLY A 57 9.75 5.39 -6.21
N LYS A 58 8.63 6.10 -6.38
CA LYS A 58 8.18 7.16 -5.46
C LYS A 58 6.76 6.92 -4.98
N PHE A 59 6.51 7.26 -3.71
CA PHE A 59 5.17 7.42 -3.17
C PHE A 59 4.63 8.82 -3.49
N SER A 60 3.29 8.95 -3.52
CA SER A 60 2.63 10.25 -3.67
C SER A 60 3.01 11.19 -2.53
N THR A 61 3.17 12.49 -2.84
CA THR A 61 3.38 13.53 -1.82
C THR A 61 2.22 13.61 -0.85
N GLN A 62 0.99 13.34 -1.30
CA GLN A 62 -0.20 13.28 -0.45
C GLN A 62 -0.05 12.31 0.74
N LEU A 63 0.69 11.20 0.58
CA LEU A 63 0.97 10.27 1.68
C LEU A 63 1.76 10.95 2.79
N TYR A 64 2.83 11.64 2.43
CA TYR A 64 3.69 12.35 3.38
C TYR A 64 2.96 13.49 4.07
N ASP A 65 2.24 14.30 3.30
CA ASP A 65 1.47 15.44 3.78
C ASP A 65 0.40 15.00 4.77
N PHE A 66 -0.33 13.94 4.45
CA PHE A 66 -1.35 13.37 5.33
C PHE A 66 -0.75 12.86 6.66
N ILE A 67 0.32 12.08 6.59
CA ILE A 67 0.98 11.54 7.79
C ILE A 67 1.52 12.68 8.65
N GLN A 68 2.12 13.70 8.05
CA GLN A 68 2.63 14.86 8.78
C GLN A 68 1.51 15.65 9.45
N GLN A 69 0.43 15.92 8.72
CA GLN A 69 -0.72 16.67 9.23
C GLN A 69 -1.43 15.96 10.39
N HIS A 70 -1.52 14.64 10.33
CA HIS A 70 -2.25 13.84 11.31
C HIS A 70 -1.33 13.07 12.28
N HIS A 71 -0.04 13.44 12.34
CA HIS A 71 0.97 12.70 13.09
C HIS A 71 0.56 12.35 14.53
N SER A 72 0.12 13.34 15.32
CA SER A 72 -0.26 13.16 16.71
C SER A 72 -1.46 12.20 16.87
N GLN A 73 -2.46 12.31 15.99
CA GLN A 73 -3.62 11.42 15.99
C GLN A 73 -3.23 9.99 15.59
N LEU A 74 -2.41 9.83 14.54
CA LEU A 74 -1.92 8.53 14.09
C LEU A 74 -1.09 7.83 15.17
N GLN A 75 -0.25 8.59 15.88
CA GLN A 75 0.59 8.04 16.94
C GLN A 75 -0.21 7.55 18.15
N ALA A 76 -1.37 8.18 18.43
CA ALA A 76 -2.25 7.82 19.53
C ALA A 76 -3.17 6.62 19.22
N LYS A 77 -3.24 6.16 17.98
CA LYS A 77 -4.13 5.08 17.54
C LYS A 77 -3.38 3.80 17.22
N LYS A 78 -4.11 2.69 17.17
CA LYS A 78 -3.59 1.44 16.60
C LYS A 78 -3.32 1.65 15.13
N GLY A 79 -2.06 1.64 14.74
CA GLY A 79 -1.61 2.05 13.42
C GLY A 79 -0.97 0.93 12.61
N ALA A 80 -1.33 0.81 11.33
CA ALA A 80 -0.69 -0.10 10.41
C ALA A 80 -0.43 0.55 9.05
N LEU A 81 0.63 0.12 8.40
CA LEU A 81 1.03 0.57 7.07
C LEU A 81 1.25 -0.64 6.17
N TYR A 82 0.72 -0.61 4.97
CA TYR A 82 1.18 -1.53 3.93
C TYR A 82 1.58 -0.76 2.67
N THR A 83 2.62 -1.24 2.03
CA THR A 83 3.09 -0.70 0.75
C THR A 83 2.92 -1.73 -0.35
N VAL A 84 2.67 -1.25 -1.56
CA VAL A 84 2.46 -2.10 -2.73
C VAL A 84 3.43 -1.71 -3.83
N ASN A 85 4.25 -2.65 -4.27
CA ASN A 85 5.18 -2.43 -5.39
C ASN A 85 5.53 -3.73 -6.12
N LEU A 86 5.95 -3.61 -7.38
CA LEU A 86 6.31 -4.76 -8.21
C LEU A 86 7.63 -5.43 -7.78
N THR A 87 8.52 -4.69 -7.12
CA THR A 87 9.78 -5.23 -6.63
C THR A 87 9.57 -6.32 -5.58
N ALA A 88 8.50 -6.22 -4.79
CA ALA A 88 8.12 -7.18 -3.78
C ALA A 88 7.69 -8.56 -4.32
N ARG A 89 7.61 -8.75 -5.65
CA ARG A 89 7.46 -10.07 -6.26
C ARG A 89 8.68 -10.98 -6.03
N LYS A 90 9.83 -10.38 -5.71
CA LYS A 90 11.07 -11.09 -5.38
C LYS A 90 11.11 -11.40 -3.88
N ALA A 91 11.38 -12.67 -3.54
CA ALA A 91 11.36 -13.14 -2.15
C ALA A 91 12.34 -12.40 -1.22
N ASP A 92 13.47 -11.94 -1.75
CA ASP A 92 14.48 -11.17 -1.04
C ASP A 92 14.12 -9.68 -0.86
N LYS A 93 12.96 -9.23 -1.40
CA LYS A 93 12.54 -7.81 -1.41
C LYS A 93 11.08 -7.62 -0.98
N ASN A 94 10.50 -8.57 -0.28
CA ASN A 94 9.08 -8.59 0.08
C ASN A 94 8.80 -8.35 1.58
N THR A 95 9.79 -7.86 2.32
CA THR A 95 9.63 -7.49 3.73
C THR A 95 9.90 -6.00 3.93
N PRO A 96 9.40 -5.37 5.02
CA PRO A 96 9.69 -3.97 5.32
C PRO A 96 11.19 -3.67 5.46
N GLN A 97 11.98 -4.66 5.91
CA GLN A 97 13.42 -4.53 6.12
C GLN A 97 14.23 -4.65 4.82
N THR A 98 13.75 -5.45 3.89
CA THR A 98 14.47 -5.75 2.64
C THR A 98 13.98 -4.92 1.46
N ASN A 99 12.75 -4.39 1.52
CA ASN A 99 12.22 -3.54 0.47
C ASN A 99 12.73 -2.11 0.60
N VAL A 100 13.52 -1.67 -0.36
CA VAL A 100 14.21 -0.37 -0.31
C VAL A 100 13.22 0.81 -0.25
N TYR A 101 12.07 0.71 -0.91
CA TYR A 101 11.09 1.79 -0.96
C TYR A 101 10.36 1.94 0.37
N THR A 102 9.92 0.85 0.96
CA THR A 102 9.27 0.83 2.27
C THR A 102 10.23 1.31 3.36
N ARG A 103 11.47 0.87 3.31
CA ARG A 103 12.51 1.29 4.26
C ARG A 103 12.77 2.81 4.19
N LYS A 104 12.87 3.36 2.96
CA LYS A 104 13.02 4.81 2.75
C LYS A 104 11.79 5.59 3.22
N LEU A 105 10.59 5.07 3.01
CA LEU A 105 9.36 5.68 3.51
C LEU A 105 9.37 5.76 5.03
N LEU A 106 9.63 4.63 5.71
CA LEU A 106 9.66 4.56 7.18
C LEU A 106 10.73 5.49 7.78
N ALA A 107 11.87 5.65 7.11
CA ALA A 107 12.92 6.58 7.55
C ALA A 107 12.54 8.06 7.39
N LYS A 108 11.61 8.36 6.48
CA LYS A 108 11.22 9.73 6.14
C LYS A 108 9.99 10.23 6.92
N ILE A 109 9.09 9.33 7.29
CA ILE A 109 7.89 9.68 8.05
C ILE A 109 8.17 9.66 9.55
N ASN A 110 7.53 10.58 10.29
CA ASN A 110 7.67 10.65 11.76
C ASN A 110 6.71 9.68 12.49
N TRP A 111 5.85 8.98 11.77
CA TRP A 111 4.92 8.02 12.33
C TRP A 111 5.55 6.63 12.40
N GLN A 112 5.33 5.94 13.51
CA GLN A 112 5.79 4.57 13.73
C GLN A 112 4.57 3.62 13.83
N PRO A 113 4.08 3.09 12.70
CA PRO A 113 2.98 2.14 12.72
C PRO A 113 3.41 0.83 13.44
N GLN A 114 2.50 0.27 14.24
CA GLN A 114 2.75 -0.96 15.01
C GLN A 114 2.86 -2.20 14.11
N LEU A 115 2.28 -2.14 12.92
CA LEU A 115 2.34 -3.22 11.95
C LEU A 115 2.68 -2.65 10.56
N VAL A 116 3.71 -3.19 9.95
CA VAL A 116 4.12 -2.83 8.58
C VAL A 116 4.20 -4.07 7.72
N GLN A 117 3.69 -3.98 6.48
CA GLN A 117 3.76 -5.06 5.50
C GLN A 117 4.08 -4.51 4.10
N VAL A 118 4.75 -5.33 3.31
CA VAL A 118 4.98 -5.08 1.88
C VAL A 118 4.23 -6.15 1.08
N PHE A 119 3.47 -5.72 0.10
CA PHE A 119 2.78 -6.62 -0.83
C PHE A 119 3.30 -6.40 -2.24
N ALA A 120 3.44 -7.49 -2.99
CA ALA A 120 3.63 -7.40 -4.43
C ALA A 120 2.35 -6.87 -5.08
N GLY A 121 2.52 -5.99 -6.06
CA GLY A 121 1.41 -5.41 -6.80
C GLY A 121 0.98 -6.24 -8.00
N ALA A 122 0.43 -5.57 -9.00
CA ALA A 122 0.02 -6.16 -10.27
C ALA A 122 0.64 -5.39 -11.43
N LEU A 123 0.94 -6.12 -12.51
CA LEU A 123 1.41 -5.59 -13.77
C LEU A 123 0.25 -5.60 -14.75
N LEU A 124 -0.25 -4.43 -15.13
CA LEU A 124 -1.50 -4.26 -15.86
C LEU A 124 -1.24 -3.50 -17.17
N TYR A 125 -0.34 -3.97 -18.02
CA TYR A 125 0.09 -3.29 -19.25
C TYR A 125 -1.05 -2.77 -20.13
N PRO A 126 -2.12 -3.50 -20.41
CA PRO A 126 -3.20 -3.00 -21.24
C PRO A 126 -3.91 -1.76 -20.69
N ARG A 127 -3.83 -1.53 -19.38
CA ARG A 127 -4.47 -0.39 -18.68
C ARG A 127 -3.58 0.84 -18.59
N TYR A 128 -2.30 0.71 -18.93
CA TYR A 128 -1.36 1.81 -18.83
C TYR A 128 -1.48 2.76 -20.03
N SER A 129 -1.21 4.05 -19.79
CA SER A 129 -0.96 5.00 -20.86
C SER A 129 0.23 4.52 -21.71
N TRP A 130 0.37 5.04 -22.93
CA TRP A 130 1.51 4.69 -23.77
C TRP A 130 2.85 4.97 -23.09
N PHE A 131 2.98 6.12 -22.45
CA PHE A 131 4.21 6.51 -21.74
C PHE A 131 4.49 5.57 -20.56
N ASP A 132 3.49 5.32 -19.69
CA ASP A 132 3.65 4.40 -18.55
C ASP A 132 4.00 2.98 -19.01
N ARG A 133 3.35 2.51 -20.07
CA ARG A 133 3.64 1.19 -20.65
C ARG A 133 5.10 1.08 -21.09
N MET A 134 5.61 2.08 -21.80
CA MET A 134 6.99 2.11 -22.25
C MET A 134 7.97 2.15 -21.06
N MET A 135 7.74 3.02 -20.09
CA MET A 135 8.60 3.18 -18.91
C MET A 135 8.61 1.93 -18.03
N ILE A 136 7.45 1.34 -17.79
CA ILE A 136 7.33 0.13 -16.97
C ILE A 136 7.97 -1.06 -17.68
N ARG A 137 7.79 -1.21 -19.00
CA ARG A 137 8.49 -2.24 -19.78
C ARG A 137 10.01 -2.12 -19.65
N PHE A 138 10.52 -0.91 -19.72
CA PHE A 138 11.96 -0.66 -19.57
C PHE A 138 12.45 -1.06 -18.18
N ILE A 139 11.75 -0.66 -17.13
CA ILE A 139 12.07 -1.04 -15.75
C ILE A 139 11.99 -2.57 -15.57
N MET A 140 10.96 -3.21 -16.09
CA MET A 140 10.78 -4.65 -15.99
C MET A 140 11.87 -5.41 -16.76
N LYS A 141 12.30 -4.90 -17.92
CA LYS A 141 13.43 -5.47 -18.68
C LYS A 141 14.72 -5.47 -17.87
N ILE A 142 15.04 -4.36 -17.21
CA ILE A 142 16.24 -4.24 -16.37
C ILE A 142 16.14 -5.14 -15.13
N THR A 143 14.96 -5.28 -14.54
CA THR A 143 14.76 -6.04 -13.30
C THR A 143 14.39 -7.51 -13.52
N GLY A 144 14.41 -7.99 -14.76
CA GLY A 144 14.11 -9.38 -15.11
C GLY A 144 12.63 -9.76 -14.97
N GLY A 145 11.72 -8.80 -15.16
CA GLY A 145 10.28 -9.05 -15.12
C GLY A 145 9.64 -9.23 -16.51
N GLU A 146 8.33 -9.37 -16.56
CA GLU A 146 7.55 -9.52 -17.78
C GLU A 146 7.55 -8.23 -18.61
N THR A 147 7.79 -8.35 -19.91
CA THR A 147 7.82 -7.20 -20.85
C THR A 147 6.76 -7.27 -21.94
N ASP A 148 5.94 -8.33 -21.98
CA ASP A 148 4.85 -8.44 -22.95
C ASP A 148 3.74 -7.45 -22.65
N PRO A 149 3.46 -6.44 -23.52
CA PRO A 149 2.51 -5.38 -23.24
C PRO A 149 1.04 -5.83 -23.31
N THR A 150 0.79 -7.07 -23.67
CA THR A 150 -0.57 -7.65 -23.73
C THR A 150 -0.98 -8.34 -22.43
N LYS A 151 -0.03 -8.55 -21.51
CA LYS A 151 -0.27 -9.31 -20.28
C LYS A 151 -0.73 -8.46 -19.11
N GLU A 152 -1.59 -9.07 -18.30
CA GLU A 152 -1.93 -8.64 -16.94
C GLU A 152 -1.48 -9.75 -15.98
N ILE A 153 -0.64 -9.42 -15.00
CA ILE A 153 -0.12 -10.36 -14.00
C ILE A 153 -0.32 -9.80 -12.61
N GLU A 154 -1.06 -10.52 -11.78
CA GLU A 154 -1.21 -10.20 -10.36
C GLU A 154 -0.19 -11.00 -9.55
N TYR A 155 0.77 -10.30 -8.92
CA TYR A 155 1.79 -10.90 -8.07
C TYR A 155 1.41 -10.93 -6.59
N THR A 156 0.30 -10.35 -6.22
CA THR A 156 -0.15 -10.25 -4.82
C THR A 156 -0.39 -11.63 -4.23
N ASP A 157 0.30 -11.93 -3.13
CA ASP A 157 0.03 -13.12 -2.30
C ASP A 157 -1.15 -12.84 -1.36
N TRP A 158 -2.31 -13.37 -1.72
CA TRP A 158 -3.56 -13.18 -0.96
C TRP A 158 -3.55 -13.87 0.39
N GLN A 159 -2.75 -14.91 0.58
CA GLN A 159 -2.54 -15.51 1.90
C GLN A 159 -1.75 -14.57 2.81
N GLN A 160 -0.77 -13.85 2.27
CA GLN A 160 -0.05 -12.82 3.00
C GLN A 160 -0.97 -11.67 3.41
N VAL A 161 -1.89 -11.25 2.55
CA VAL A 161 -2.92 -10.25 2.85
C VAL A 161 -3.84 -10.73 3.98
N ALA A 162 -4.27 -12.00 3.93
CA ALA A 162 -5.10 -12.59 4.97
C ALA A 162 -4.38 -12.62 6.33
N ARG A 163 -3.12 -13.08 6.36
CA ARG A 163 -2.29 -13.07 7.58
C ARG A 163 -2.08 -11.66 8.14
N PHE A 164 -1.93 -10.67 7.29
CA PHE A 164 -1.84 -9.29 7.72
C PHE A 164 -3.14 -8.81 8.40
N ALA A 165 -4.29 -9.13 7.83
CA ALA A 165 -5.59 -8.80 8.42
C ALA A 165 -5.80 -9.50 9.78
N GLU A 166 -5.37 -10.76 9.94
CA GLU A 166 -5.39 -11.49 11.21
C GLU A 166 -4.51 -10.80 12.27
N ARG A 167 -3.30 -10.38 11.90
CA ARG A 167 -2.42 -9.62 12.80
C ARG A 167 -3.01 -8.26 13.17
N LEU A 168 -3.69 -7.60 12.24
CA LEU A 168 -4.40 -6.35 12.51
C LEU A 168 -5.49 -6.53 13.59
N GLN A 169 -6.19 -7.66 13.60
CA GLN A 169 -7.21 -7.92 14.60
C GLN A 169 -6.65 -8.07 16.02
N GLN A 170 -5.37 -8.45 16.13
CA GLN A 170 -4.68 -8.61 17.41
C GLN A 170 -4.13 -7.29 17.97
N LEU A 171 -4.07 -6.23 17.16
CA LEU A 171 -3.77 -4.88 17.64
C LEU A 171 -4.94 -4.31 18.45
#